data_d86fbd9740b47846551f8436db699fb8
#
_entry.id   d86fbd9740b47846551f8436db699fb8
#
_cell.length_a   1.000
_cell.length_b   1.000
_cell.length_c   1.000
_cell.angle_alpha   90.00
_cell.angle_beta   90.00
_cell.angle_gamma   90.00
#
_symmetry.space_group_name_H-M   'P 1'
#
loop_
_entity.id
_entity.type
_entity.pdbx_description
1 polymer ?
#
loop_
_entity_poly.entity_id
_entity_poly.type
_entity_poly.pdbx_seq_one_letter_code
_entity_poly.pdbx_strand_id
1 'polypeptide(L)'
;LLKAELGIAPDSMFEAVAPRPETEALVYYGSSIVHGAYSSHAGLCHPAWLARKLNIPSYNFGFSGSAHMELELAEIFASLNPAVYVIDAMPNMGLDLIRANAKPFLKRLRELRPHTPVLLMEDAPKTNGWFFREKLEDNRRRWNAMRKVYRELREEGERHMAYLKGNTLFGTDNEASIDGIHPS
;
A
#
# COMPACT_ATOMS: atom_id res chain seq x y z
N LEU A 1 -2.88 -1.35 -22.17
CA LEU A 1 -2.81 -0.26 -23.16
C LEU A 1 -2.66 -0.90 -24.54
N LEU A 2 -3.65 -0.72 -25.42
CA LEU A 2 -3.60 -1.33 -26.77
C LEU A 2 -2.84 -0.45 -27.77
N LYS A 3 -2.76 0.84 -27.53
CA LYS A 3 -2.07 1.81 -28.38
C LYS A 3 -1.69 3.05 -27.53
N ALA A 4 -0.53 3.60 -27.79
CA ALA A 4 -0.12 4.92 -27.30
C ALA A 4 0.45 5.70 -28.49
N GLU A 5 0.07 6.97 -28.60
CA GLU A 5 0.55 7.89 -29.63
C GLU A 5 1.10 9.14 -28.95
N LEU A 6 2.21 9.62 -29.46
CA LEU A 6 2.84 10.86 -29.03
C LEU A 6 2.78 11.87 -30.16
N GLY A 7 2.08 12.99 -29.94
CA GLY A 7 2.06 14.11 -30.86
C GLY A 7 3.24 15.02 -30.57
N ILE A 8 4.11 15.23 -31.57
CA ILE A 8 5.25 16.15 -31.49
C ILE A 8 5.18 17.13 -32.65
N ALA A 9 5.76 18.33 -32.51
CA ALA A 9 5.88 19.25 -33.63
C ALA A 9 6.77 18.67 -34.74
N PRO A 10 6.55 19.03 -36.02
CA PRO A 10 7.24 18.40 -37.16
C PRO A 10 8.77 18.38 -37.07
N ASP A 11 9.35 19.42 -36.51
CA ASP A 11 10.81 19.58 -36.41
C ASP A 11 11.38 19.23 -35.04
N SER A 12 10.59 18.59 -34.17
CA SER A 12 11.04 18.17 -32.84
C SER A 12 11.95 16.94 -32.92
N MET A 13 13.03 16.99 -32.17
CA MET A 13 13.82 15.78 -31.92
C MET A 13 13.10 14.89 -30.91
N PHE A 14 13.03 13.60 -31.21
CA PHE A 14 12.50 12.58 -30.31
C PHE A 14 13.54 11.51 -30.07
N GLU A 15 13.92 11.34 -28.83
CA GLU A 15 14.85 10.29 -28.44
C GLU A 15 14.24 9.45 -27.34
N ALA A 16 14.34 8.13 -27.48
CA ALA A 16 13.89 7.19 -26.46
C ALA A 16 14.83 7.24 -25.25
N VAL A 17 14.27 7.43 -24.06
CA VAL A 17 15.03 7.31 -22.82
C VAL A 17 15.45 5.86 -22.61
N ALA A 18 16.64 5.63 -22.08
CA ALA A 18 17.06 4.29 -21.70
C ALA A 18 16.03 3.66 -20.72
N PRO A 19 15.69 2.38 -20.88
CA PRO A 19 14.83 1.70 -19.94
C PRO A 19 15.46 1.71 -18.55
N ARG A 20 14.62 1.66 -17.52
CA ARG A 20 15.13 1.48 -16.15
C ARG A 20 15.91 0.17 -16.07
N PRO A 21 16.95 0.12 -15.21
CA PRO A 21 17.62 -1.15 -14.92
C PRO A 21 16.60 -2.22 -14.50
N GLU A 22 16.81 -3.45 -14.94
CA GLU A 22 16.07 -4.59 -14.42
C GLU A 22 16.45 -4.80 -12.96
N THR A 23 15.64 -4.30 -12.05
CA THR A 23 15.79 -4.43 -10.61
C THR A 23 14.52 -5.01 -10.03
N GLU A 24 14.64 -5.58 -8.83
CA GLU A 24 13.48 -6.00 -8.05
C GLU A 24 12.51 -4.82 -7.83
N ALA A 25 11.21 -5.08 -7.88
CA ALA A 25 10.18 -4.05 -7.84
C ALA A 25 9.64 -3.79 -6.43
N LEU A 26 9.09 -2.59 -6.22
CA LEU A 26 8.21 -2.30 -5.10
C LEU A 26 6.82 -2.88 -5.41
N VAL A 27 6.33 -3.80 -4.60
CA VAL A 27 4.99 -4.38 -4.76
C VAL A 27 4.06 -3.79 -3.70
N TYR A 28 3.15 -2.93 -4.14
CA TYR A 28 2.13 -2.32 -3.29
C TYR A 28 0.83 -3.10 -3.40
N TYR A 29 0.27 -3.47 -2.26
CA TYR A 29 -1.06 -4.03 -2.16
C TYR A 29 -1.88 -3.22 -1.16
N GLY A 30 -3.06 -2.75 -1.58
CA GLY A 30 -3.90 -1.97 -0.68
C GLY A 30 -5.19 -1.44 -1.29
N SER A 31 -5.72 -0.42 -0.65
CA SER A 31 -7.02 0.17 -0.90
C SER A 31 -7.05 1.17 -2.06
N SER A 32 -8.13 1.97 -2.12
CA SER A 32 -8.24 3.16 -2.97
C SER A 32 -7.09 4.15 -2.78
N ILE A 33 -6.49 4.21 -1.61
CA ILE A 33 -5.34 5.07 -1.30
C ILE A 33 -4.11 4.63 -2.12
N VAL A 34 -3.82 3.33 -2.14
CA VAL A 34 -2.76 2.76 -2.99
C VAL A 34 -3.09 2.95 -4.46
N HIS A 35 -4.35 2.73 -4.86
CA HIS A 35 -4.82 2.97 -6.22
C HIS A 35 -4.57 4.41 -6.69
N GLY A 36 -4.62 5.39 -5.79
CA GLY A 36 -4.40 6.79 -6.07
C GLY A 36 -5.68 7.62 -6.12
N ALA A 37 -6.74 7.18 -5.45
CA ALA A 37 -7.95 7.97 -5.30
C ALA A 37 -7.63 9.32 -4.63
N TYR A 38 -8.21 10.37 -5.16
CA TYR A 38 -8.01 11.78 -4.76
C TYR A 38 -6.62 12.37 -5.05
N SER A 39 -5.69 11.61 -5.62
CA SER A 39 -4.50 12.21 -6.20
C SER A 39 -4.89 13.13 -7.36
N SER A 40 -4.30 14.32 -7.45
CA SER A 40 -4.62 15.28 -8.53
C SER A 40 -4.38 14.71 -9.93
N HIS A 41 -3.49 13.75 -10.07
CA HIS A 41 -3.31 12.93 -11.28
C HIS A 41 -2.60 11.60 -10.93
N ALA A 42 -2.76 10.59 -11.79
CA ALA A 42 -2.31 9.22 -11.55
C ALA A 42 -0.83 9.09 -11.16
N GLY A 43 0.03 9.96 -11.68
CA GLY A 43 1.45 9.95 -11.36
C GLY A 43 1.80 10.45 -9.95
N LEU A 44 0.88 11.01 -9.18
CA LEU A 44 1.12 11.52 -7.82
C LEU A 44 0.65 10.56 -6.72
N CYS A 45 0.02 9.44 -7.04
CA CYS A 45 -0.21 8.44 -6.00
C CYS A 45 1.14 7.99 -5.40
N HIS A 46 1.17 7.72 -4.11
CA HIS A 46 2.43 7.44 -3.40
C HIS A 46 3.26 6.28 -4.01
N PRO A 47 2.67 5.18 -4.56
CA PRO A 47 3.46 4.16 -5.25
C PRO A 47 4.20 4.71 -6.47
N ALA A 48 3.52 5.49 -7.32
CA ALA A 48 4.13 6.07 -8.51
C ALA A 48 5.16 7.15 -8.17
N TRP A 49 4.90 7.97 -7.15
CA TRP A 49 5.83 9.00 -6.68
C TRP A 49 7.11 8.38 -6.11
N LEU A 50 6.99 7.37 -5.25
CA LEU A 50 8.13 6.67 -4.66
C LEU A 50 8.94 5.91 -5.71
N ALA A 51 8.28 5.25 -6.67
CA ALA A 51 8.96 4.57 -7.77
C ALA A 51 9.87 5.52 -8.56
N ARG A 52 9.38 6.75 -8.85
CA ARG A 52 10.22 7.75 -9.53
C ARG A 52 11.34 8.27 -8.64
N LYS A 53 11.04 8.57 -7.37
CA LYS A 53 12.02 9.12 -6.43
C LYS A 53 13.16 8.16 -6.13
N LEU A 54 12.85 6.87 -6.02
CA LEU A 54 13.83 5.82 -5.73
C LEU A 54 14.44 5.21 -7.00
N ASN A 55 13.89 5.55 -8.17
CA ASN A 55 14.22 4.94 -9.47
C ASN A 55 14.10 3.40 -9.47
N ILE A 56 13.08 2.87 -8.77
CA ILE A 56 12.78 1.43 -8.67
C ILE A 56 11.43 1.18 -9.34
N PRO A 57 11.27 0.10 -10.13
CA PRO A 57 9.97 -0.30 -10.68
C PRO A 57 8.94 -0.52 -9.56
N SER A 58 7.67 -0.26 -9.82
CA SER A 58 6.60 -0.57 -8.87
C SER A 58 5.40 -1.23 -9.54
N TYR A 59 4.81 -2.20 -8.86
CA TYR A 59 3.51 -2.77 -9.16
C TYR A 59 2.51 -2.22 -8.18
N ASN A 60 1.45 -1.61 -8.69
CA ASN A 60 0.38 -1.02 -7.87
C ASN A 60 -0.86 -1.91 -7.93
N PHE A 61 -1.09 -2.67 -6.87
CA PHE A 61 -2.29 -3.48 -6.65
C PHE A 61 -3.22 -2.78 -5.66
N GLY A 62 -3.64 -1.57 -6.02
CA GLY A 62 -4.69 -0.83 -5.30
C GLY A 62 -6.08 -1.32 -5.71
N PHE A 63 -6.75 -2.05 -4.82
CA PHE A 63 -8.11 -2.56 -5.01
C PHE A 63 -9.10 -1.72 -4.21
N SER A 64 -9.58 -0.65 -4.83
CA SER A 64 -10.50 0.30 -4.19
C SER A 64 -11.72 -0.40 -3.58
N GLY A 65 -11.86 -0.29 -2.25
CA GLY A 65 -12.96 -0.93 -1.50
C GLY A 65 -12.82 -2.44 -1.28
N SER A 66 -11.81 -3.11 -1.85
CA SER A 66 -11.76 -4.58 -1.93
C SER A 66 -10.42 -5.21 -1.54
N ALA A 67 -9.53 -4.48 -0.88
CA ALA A 67 -8.29 -5.04 -0.38
C ALA A 67 -8.54 -5.71 0.99
N HIS A 68 -8.80 -7.02 1.01
CA HIS A 68 -9.20 -7.74 2.22
C HIS A 68 -8.19 -8.80 2.68
N MET A 69 -6.97 -8.78 2.14
CA MET A 69 -5.92 -9.79 2.40
C MET A 69 -6.41 -11.22 2.07
N GLU A 70 -6.96 -11.39 0.88
CA GLU A 70 -7.37 -12.67 0.34
C GLU A 70 -6.15 -13.57 0.11
N LEU A 71 -6.26 -14.83 0.52
CA LEU A 71 -5.13 -15.77 0.52
C LEU A 71 -4.56 -16.01 -0.89
N GLU A 72 -5.42 -16.01 -1.90
CA GLU A 72 -5.07 -16.19 -3.30
C GLU A 72 -4.14 -15.10 -3.83
N LEU A 73 -4.25 -13.88 -3.31
CA LEU A 73 -3.38 -12.78 -3.70
C LEU A 73 -1.94 -12.98 -3.20
N ALA A 74 -1.72 -13.70 -2.12
CA ALA A 74 -0.37 -14.02 -1.67
C ALA A 74 0.39 -14.85 -2.72
N GLU A 75 -0.29 -15.79 -3.41
CA GLU A 75 0.28 -16.59 -4.50
C GLU A 75 0.68 -15.70 -5.69
N ILE A 76 -0.21 -14.79 -6.08
CA ILE A 76 0.02 -13.87 -7.19
C ILE A 76 1.21 -12.96 -6.88
N PHE A 77 1.25 -12.37 -5.69
CA PHE A 77 2.35 -11.47 -5.30
C PHE A 77 3.67 -12.22 -5.18
N ALA A 78 3.65 -13.47 -4.72
CA ALA A 78 4.83 -14.29 -4.64
C ALA A 78 5.41 -14.68 -6.01
N SER A 79 4.62 -14.64 -7.09
CA SER A 79 5.11 -14.89 -8.45
C SER A 79 5.90 -13.72 -9.04
N LEU A 80 5.80 -12.54 -8.43
CA LEU A 80 6.56 -11.36 -8.82
C LEU A 80 7.97 -11.43 -8.25
N ASN A 81 8.86 -10.53 -8.72
CA ASN A 81 10.21 -10.37 -8.16
C ASN A 81 10.29 -9.11 -7.30
N PRO A 82 9.87 -9.14 -6.04
CA PRO A 82 9.76 -7.97 -5.19
C PRO A 82 11.06 -7.67 -4.44
N ALA A 83 11.45 -6.39 -4.42
CA ALA A 83 12.39 -5.85 -3.45
C ALA A 83 11.75 -5.76 -2.06
N VAL A 84 10.47 -5.38 -2.02
CA VAL A 84 9.67 -5.26 -0.79
C VAL A 84 8.19 -5.34 -1.11
N TYR A 85 7.43 -5.95 -0.24
CA TYR A 85 5.96 -5.84 -0.21
C TYR A 85 5.54 -4.70 0.71
N VAL A 86 4.72 -3.79 0.22
CA VAL A 86 4.07 -2.73 1.00
C VAL A 86 2.59 -3.08 1.11
N ILE A 87 2.15 -3.46 2.29
CA ILE A 87 0.79 -3.94 2.55
C ILE A 87 0.00 -2.84 3.27
N ASP A 88 -0.86 -2.15 2.53
CA ASP A 88 -1.72 -1.03 2.97
C ASP A 88 -3.21 -1.38 2.73
N ALA A 89 -3.63 -2.56 3.18
CA ALA A 89 -4.99 -3.06 2.98
C ALA A 89 -5.97 -2.59 4.07
N MET A 90 -5.47 -2.13 5.22
CA MET A 90 -6.30 -1.80 6.38
C MET A 90 -7.45 -0.81 6.13
N PRO A 91 -7.35 0.20 5.23
CA PRO A 91 -8.48 1.09 4.96
C PRO A 91 -9.76 0.37 4.51
N ASN A 92 -9.63 -0.82 3.87
CA ASN A 92 -10.77 -1.63 3.42
C ASN A 92 -11.15 -2.76 4.40
N MET A 93 -10.41 -2.93 5.49
CA MET A 93 -10.62 -4.05 6.41
C MET A 93 -11.34 -3.62 7.69
N GLY A 94 -12.55 -4.13 7.89
CA GLY A 94 -13.20 -4.10 9.19
C GLY A 94 -12.48 -5.02 10.19
N LEU A 95 -12.81 -4.88 11.48
CA LEU A 95 -12.16 -5.63 12.56
C LEU A 95 -12.19 -7.15 12.35
N ASP A 96 -13.30 -7.68 11.84
CA ASP A 96 -13.47 -9.12 11.63
C ASP A 96 -12.62 -9.63 10.46
N LEU A 97 -12.49 -8.85 9.38
CA LEU A 97 -11.59 -9.17 8.27
C LEU A 97 -10.13 -9.17 8.71
N ILE A 98 -9.71 -8.21 9.54
CA ILE A 98 -8.34 -8.19 10.07
C ILE A 98 -8.07 -9.47 10.88
N ARG A 99 -9.01 -9.85 11.75
CA ARG A 99 -8.88 -11.07 12.58
C ARG A 99 -8.86 -12.36 11.76
N ALA A 100 -9.67 -12.42 10.70
CA ALA A 100 -9.79 -13.60 9.87
C ALA A 100 -8.63 -13.76 8.87
N ASN A 101 -8.25 -12.67 8.19
CA ASN A 101 -7.44 -12.76 6.99
C ASN A 101 -5.98 -12.32 7.17
N ALA A 102 -5.69 -11.35 8.07
CA ALA A 102 -4.38 -10.73 8.07
C ALA A 102 -3.24 -11.73 8.38
N LYS A 103 -3.38 -12.52 9.42
CA LYS A 103 -2.35 -13.49 9.81
C LYS A 103 -2.19 -14.63 8.77
N PRO A 104 -3.25 -15.28 8.28
CA PRO A 104 -3.14 -16.29 7.22
C PRO A 104 -2.46 -15.77 5.96
N PHE A 105 -2.86 -14.59 5.47
CA PHE A 105 -2.26 -13.97 4.29
C PHE A 105 -0.76 -13.71 4.47
N LEU A 106 -0.37 -13.07 5.58
CA LEU A 106 1.03 -12.75 5.86
C LEU A 106 1.88 -14.02 6.05
N LYS A 107 1.35 -15.05 6.68
CA LYS A 107 2.04 -16.35 6.80
C LYS A 107 2.22 -16.99 5.44
N ARG A 108 1.17 -17.01 4.61
CA ARG A 108 1.27 -17.58 3.26
C ARG A 108 2.28 -16.85 2.39
N LEU A 109 2.25 -15.53 2.42
CA LEU A 109 3.23 -14.71 1.71
C LEU A 109 4.68 -15.03 2.17
N ARG A 110 4.87 -15.20 3.48
CA ARG A 110 6.16 -15.55 4.08
C ARG A 110 6.63 -16.96 3.72
N GLU A 111 5.73 -17.94 3.67
CA GLU A 111 6.05 -19.30 3.22
C GLU A 111 6.59 -19.30 1.79
N LEU A 112 5.96 -18.52 0.91
CA LEU A 112 6.35 -18.43 -0.50
C LEU A 112 7.60 -17.57 -0.73
N ARG A 113 7.81 -16.54 0.10
CA ARG A 113 8.90 -15.56 0.02
C ARG A 113 9.55 -15.34 1.39
N PRO A 114 10.36 -16.29 1.87
CA PRO A 114 10.85 -16.31 3.25
C PRO A 114 11.76 -15.13 3.62
N HIS A 115 12.43 -14.52 2.66
CA HIS A 115 13.42 -13.46 2.91
C HIS A 115 13.00 -12.07 2.41
N THR A 116 11.95 -11.98 1.58
CA THR A 116 11.52 -10.70 1.04
C THR A 116 10.94 -9.82 2.14
N PRO A 117 11.42 -8.58 2.32
CA PRO A 117 10.90 -7.67 3.31
C PRO A 117 9.41 -7.35 3.09
N VAL A 118 8.68 -7.19 4.19
CA VAL A 118 7.28 -6.74 4.20
C VAL A 118 7.18 -5.49 5.07
N LEU A 119 6.63 -4.42 4.51
CA LEU A 119 6.19 -3.25 5.26
C LEU A 119 4.68 -3.36 5.45
N LEU A 120 4.24 -3.63 6.67
CA LEU A 120 2.83 -3.66 7.05
C LEU A 120 2.42 -2.28 7.55
N MET A 121 1.40 -1.69 6.94
CA MET A 121 0.96 -0.33 7.26
C MET A 121 -0.40 -0.32 7.95
N GLU A 122 -0.56 0.58 8.93
CA GLU A 122 -1.87 0.98 9.43
C GLU A 122 -2.52 1.98 8.47
N ASP A 123 -3.84 2.05 8.47
CA ASP A 123 -4.54 3.16 7.84
C ASP A 123 -4.30 4.48 8.62
N ALA A 124 -4.27 5.59 7.89
CA ALA A 124 -4.19 6.90 8.51
C ALA A 124 -5.42 7.20 9.39
N PRO A 125 -5.30 8.03 10.42
CA PRO A 125 -6.46 8.47 11.19
C PRO A 125 -7.39 9.28 10.28
N LYS A 126 -8.69 9.08 10.42
CA LYS A 126 -9.67 9.88 9.68
C LYS A 126 -9.59 11.33 10.13
N THR A 127 -9.30 12.27 9.22
CA THR A 127 -9.06 13.68 9.57
C THR A 127 -10.29 14.37 10.16
N ASN A 128 -11.51 13.86 9.88
CA ASN A 128 -12.75 14.34 10.49
C ASN A 128 -13.12 13.62 11.82
N GLY A 129 -12.22 12.79 12.32
CA GLY A 129 -12.44 12.03 13.57
C GLY A 129 -12.50 12.88 14.83
N TRP A 130 -12.00 14.13 14.79
CA TRP A 130 -12.18 15.09 15.88
C TRP A 130 -13.68 15.42 16.13
N PHE A 131 -14.48 15.39 15.07
CA PHE A 131 -15.93 15.60 15.13
C PHE A 131 -16.68 14.26 15.30
N PHE A 132 -16.28 13.20 14.56
CA PHE A 132 -16.86 11.86 14.61
C PHE A 132 -15.97 10.93 15.43
N ARG A 133 -16.07 11.00 16.76
CA ARG A 133 -15.21 10.24 17.67
C ARG A 133 -15.22 8.73 17.46
N GLU A 134 -16.37 8.18 17.06
CA GLU A 134 -16.52 6.76 16.73
C GLU A 134 -15.58 6.30 15.61
N LYS A 135 -15.22 7.19 14.68
CA LYS A 135 -14.25 6.90 13.61
C LYS A 135 -12.84 6.72 14.14
N LEU A 136 -12.43 7.54 15.13
CA LEU A 136 -11.12 7.37 15.77
C LEU A 136 -11.08 6.13 16.66
N GLU A 137 -12.16 5.80 17.33
CA GLU A 137 -12.26 4.59 18.15
C GLU A 137 -12.20 3.34 17.25
N ASP A 138 -12.86 3.37 16.10
CA ASP A 138 -12.77 2.30 15.11
C ASP A 138 -11.34 2.14 14.59
N ASN A 139 -10.66 3.23 14.19
CA ASN A 139 -9.23 3.17 13.83
C ASN A 139 -8.40 2.50 14.93
N ARG A 140 -8.56 2.92 16.19
CA ARG A 140 -7.80 2.35 17.32
C ARG A 140 -8.04 0.86 17.51
N ARG A 141 -9.31 0.41 17.40
CA ARG A 141 -9.65 -1.03 17.49
C ARG A 141 -8.98 -1.83 16.39
N ARG A 142 -9.02 -1.35 15.14
CA ARG A 142 -8.41 -1.99 13.98
C ARG A 142 -6.88 -1.99 14.09
N TRP A 143 -6.25 -0.88 14.46
CA TRP A 143 -4.82 -0.82 14.72
C TRP A 143 -4.38 -1.81 15.79
N ASN A 144 -5.11 -1.90 16.91
CA ASN A 144 -4.79 -2.85 17.97
C ASN A 144 -4.86 -4.31 17.48
N ALA A 145 -5.85 -4.62 16.64
CA ALA A 145 -5.96 -5.96 16.05
C ALA A 145 -4.78 -6.26 15.11
N MET A 146 -4.40 -5.33 14.23
CA MET A 146 -3.26 -5.51 13.32
C MET A 146 -1.93 -5.57 14.07
N ARG A 147 -1.73 -4.72 15.09
CA ARG A 147 -0.55 -4.78 15.98
C ARG A 147 -0.44 -6.11 16.71
N LYS A 148 -1.57 -6.72 17.08
CA LYS A 148 -1.60 -8.05 17.67
C LYS A 148 -1.09 -9.08 16.67
N VAL A 149 -1.59 -9.08 15.43
CA VAL A 149 -1.13 -9.96 14.35
C VAL A 149 0.39 -9.79 14.14
N TYR A 150 0.86 -8.56 14.01
CA TYR A 150 2.29 -8.27 13.85
C TYR A 150 3.13 -8.84 15.00
N ARG A 151 2.73 -8.62 16.26
CA ARG A 151 3.46 -9.14 17.44
C ARG A 151 3.50 -10.65 17.45
N GLU A 152 2.38 -11.33 17.19
CA GLU A 152 2.32 -12.78 17.13
C GLU A 152 3.27 -13.35 16.07
N LEU A 153 3.31 -12.74 14.87
CA LEU A 153 4.24 -13.16 13.83
C LEU A 153 5.72 -12.94 14.25
N ARG A 154 6.01 -11.83 14.94
CA ARG A 154 7.35 -11.57 15.50
C ARG A 154 7.75 -12.60 16.56
N GLU A 155 6.83 -13.01 17.42
CA GLU A 155 7.00 -14.05 18.44
C GLU A 155 7.20 -15.43 17.79
N GLU A 156 6.53 -15.71 16.67
CA GLU A 156 6.70 -16.91 15.85
C GLU A 156 8.01 -16.92 15.03
N GLY A 157 8.84 -15.90 15.14
CA GLY A 157 10.17 -15.86 14.53
C GLY A 157 10.27 -15.01 13.26
N GLU A 158 9.21 -14.32 12.81
CA GLU A 158 9.29 -13.41 11.68
C GLU A 158 10.30 -12.28 11.93
N ARG A 159 11.28 -12.10 11.03
CA ARG A 159 12.36 -11.09 11.16
C ARG A 159 12.40 -10.08 10.00
N HIS A 160 11.76 -10.39 8.88
CA HIS A 160 11.78 -9.57 7.68
C HIS A 160 10.51 -8.74 7.51
N MET A 161 9.89 -8.31 8.62
CA MET A 161 8.69 -7.48 8.61
C MET A 161 8.91 -6.21 9.43
N ALA A 162 8.61 -5.06 8.82
CA ALA A 162 8.52 -3.76 9.48
C ALA A 162 7.05 -3.35 9.63
N TYR A 163 6.79 -2.43 10.56
CA TYR A 163 5.45 -1.95 10.85
C TYR A 163 5.40 -0.43 10.86
N LEU A 164 4.52 0.16 10.06
CA LEU A 164 4.32 1.61 9.98
C LEU A 164 3.00 1.99 10.65
N LYS A 165 3.10 2.84 11.66
CA LYS A 165 1.92 3.30 12.42
C LYS A 165 1.15 4.36 11.64
N GLY A 166 -0.18 4.25 11.63
CA GLY A 166 -1.07 5.14 10.92
C GLY A 166 -1.04 6.60 11.37
N ASN A 167 -0.87 6.83 12.67
CA ASN A 167 -0.84 8.17 13.24
C ASN A 167 0.35 9.05 12.79
N THR A 168 1.28 8.51 12.01
CA THR A 168 2.42 9.23 11.44
C THR A 168 2.25 9.57 9.96
N LEU A 169 1.17 9.11 9.32
CA LEU A 169 0.98 9.19 7.87
C LEU A 169 0.42 10.55 7.41
N PHE A 170 -0.50 11.10 8.17
CA PHE A 170 -1.05 12.44 7.95
C PHE A 170 -0.44 13.39 9.00
N GLY A 171 -0.29 14.64 8.66
CA GLY A 171 0.14 15.66 9.63
C GLY A 171 -0.82 15.78 10.83
N THR A 172 -0.62 16.81 11.62
CA THR A 172 -1.46 17.10 12.82
C THR A 172 -2.44 18.25 12.61
N ASP A 173 -2.45 18.83 11.41
CA ASP A 173 -3.25 19.99 11.01
C ASP A 173 -4.64 19.63 10.45
N ASN A 174 -4.89 18.33 10.18
CA ASN A 174 -6.08 17.78 9.53
C ASN A 174 -6.26 18.21 8.05
N GLU A 175 -5.24 18.77 7.40
CA GLU A 175 -5.30 19.24 6.02
C GLU A 175 -4.98 18.15 4.97
N ALA A 176 -4.52 16.99 5.39
CA ALA A 176 -4.04 15.94 4.50
C ALA A 176 -5.14 15.21 3.71
N SER A 177 -6.42 15.50 3.94
CA SER A 177 -7.53 14.81 3.26
C SER A 177 -8.76 15.68 3.12
N ILE A 178 -9.31 15.74 1.91
CA ILE A 178 -10.54 16.51 1.61
C ILE A 178 -11.79 15.78 2.11
N ASP A 179 -11.85 14.46 2.00
CA ASP A 179 -13.00 13.63 2.39
C ASP A 179 -12.87 12.98 3.77
N GLY A 180 -11.78 13.21 4.43
CA GLY A 180 -11.47 12.65 5.75
C GLY A 180 -10.80 11.27 5.73
N ILE A 181 -10.53 10.71 4.54
CA ILE A 181 -10.00 9.34 4.35
C ILE A 181 -8.82 9.30 3.40
N HIS A 182 -9.00 9.84 2.19
CA HIS A 182 -8.02 9.77 1.12
C HIS A 182 -7.05 10.96 1.18
N PRO A 183 -5.75 10.74 1.05
CA PRO A 183 -4.78 11.84 0.97
C PRO A 183 -4.98 12.64 -0.31
N SER A 184 -4.81 13.96 -0.22
CA SER A 184 -4.95 14.92 -1.33
C SER A 184 -3.58 15.39 -1.85
#